data_59d90ef58705f2bdaaccf4b90b5be9b8
#
_entry.id   59d90ef58705f2bdaaccf4b90b5be9b8
#
_cell.length_a   1.000
_cell.length_b   1.000
_cell.length_c   1.000
_cell.angle_alpha   90.00
_cell.angle_beta   90.00
_cell.angle_gamma   90.00
#
_symmetry.space_group_name_H-M   'P 1'
#
loop_
_entity.id
_entity.type
_entity.pdbx_description
1 polymer ?
#
loop_
_entity_poly.entity_id
_entity_poly.type
_entity_poly.pdbx_seq_one_letter_code
_entity_poly.pdbx_strand_id
1 'polypeptide(L)'
;MQTTITIEWLKDHNACSSGVSWFKAQKERDTIKIIHKLVAKDKFDWANWIITRNLTQIQNVQYAVFSAELVLHIYTEYNSNDKRPARAITKAKKYLAAADAAYAAAYAVADAAADAAAAAAAAADADADADDAVVVWLRKD
;
A
#
# COMPACT_ATOMS: atom_id res chain seq x y z
N MET A 1 -1.64 -5.79 3.32
CA MET A 1 -2.57 -6.92 3.08
C MET A 1 -3.09 -7.42 4.42
N GLN A 2 -4.40 -7.62 4.56
CA GLN A 2 -5.00 -8.22 5.76
C GLN A 2 -4.51 -9.67 5.92
N THR A 3 -4.06 -10.04 7.11
CA THR A 3 -3.46 -11.36 7.36
C THR A 3 -4.50 -12.47 7.49
N THR A 4 -5.74 -12.13 7.87
CA THR A 4 -6.80 -13.11 8.13
C THR A 4 -8.09 -12.70 7.44
N ILE A 5 -8.75 -13.63 6.76
CA ILE A 5 -10.08 -13.45 6.15
C ILE A 5 -11.14 -13.96 7.10
N THR A 6 -12.25 -13.24 7.22
CA THR A 6 -13.45 -13.65 7.96
C THR A 6 -14.67 -13.72 7.05
N ILE A 7 -15.75 -14.34 7.55
CA ILE A 7 -17.02 -14.39 6.81
C ILE A 7 -17.64 -12.99 6.69
N GLU A 8 -17.49 -12.16 7.71
CA GLU A 8 -17.93 -10.78 7.74
C GLU A 8 -17.19 -9.98 6.65
N TRP A 9 -15.85 -10.10 6.59
CA TRP A 9 -15.05 -9.45 5.56
C TRP A 9 -15.50 -9.84 4.14
N LEU A 10 -15.78 -11.14 3.90
CA LEU A 10 -16.28 -11.60 2.61
C LEU A 10 -17.62 -10.96 2.24
N LYS A 11 -18.53 -10.82 3.21
CA LYS A 11 -19.84 -10.20 3.00
C LYS A 11 -19.72 -8.70 2.75
N ASP A 12 -18.90 -8.00 3.52
CA ASP A 12 -18.67 -6.56 3.39
C ASP A 12 -18.09 -6.18 2.02
N HIS A 13 -17.31 -7.10 1.43
CA HIS A 13 -16.76 -6.96 0.08
C HIS A 13 -17.63 -7.57 -1.03
N ASN A 14 -18.88 -7.97 -0.71
CA ASN A 14 -19.82 -8.54 -1.67
C ASN A 14 -19.32 -9.83 -2.35
N ALA A 15 -18.71 -10.74 -1.60
CA ALA A 15 -18.33 -12.05 -2.10
C ALA A 15 -19.58 -12.84 -2.53
N CYS A 16 -19.46 -13.60 -3.62
CA CYS A 16 -20.55 -14.44 -4.10
C CYS A 16 -20.91 -15.55 -3.07
N SER A 17 -22.17 -15.98 -3.07
CA SER A 17 -22.68 -16.99 -2.12
C SER A 17 -21.91 -18.31 -2.16
N SER A 18 -21.50 -18.76 -3.36
CA SER A 18 -20.68 -19.95 -3.55
C SER A 18 -19.28 -19.80 -2.94
N GLY A 19 -18.64 -18.63 -3.07
CA GLY A 19 -17.36 -18.33 -2.44
C GLY A 19 -17.45 -18.33 -0.92
N VAL A 20 -18.48 -17.69 -0.36
CA VAL A 20 -18.75 -17.70 1.09
C VAL A 20 -19.01 -19.12 1.59
N SER A 21 -19.79 -19.92 0.88
CA SER A 21 -20.09 -21.33 1.26
C SER A 21 -18.83 -22.18 1.22
N TRP A 22 -18.00 -22.04 0.20
CA TRP A 22 -16.73 -22.74 0.13
C TRP A 22 -15.81 -22.35 1.30
N PHE A 23 -15.70 -21.04 1.60
CA PHE A 23 -14.86 -20.54 2.68
C PHE A 23 -15.31 -21.05 4.06
N LYS A 24 -16.63 -21.11 4.32
CA LYS A 24 -17.18 -21.67 5.56
C LYS A 24 -16.72 -23.11 5.83
N ALA A 25 -16.56 -23.91 4.78
CA ALA A 25 -16.09 -25.27 4.88
C ALA A 25 -14.57 -25.39 5.13
N GLN A 26 -13.82 -24.31 5.03
CA GLN A 26 -12.39 -24.31 5.32
C GLN A 26 -12.16 -24.06 6.82
N LYS A 27 -11.10 -24.70 7.38
CA LYS A 27 -10.59 -24.40 8.73
C LYS A 27 -9.57 -23.28 8.71
N GLU A 28 -8.92 -23.09 7.56
CA GLU A 28 -7.92 -22.04 7.34
C GLU A 28 -8.56 -20.66 7.28
N ARG A 29 -7.86 -19.65 7.82
CA ARG A 29 -8.27 -18.24 7.83
C ARG A 29 -7.16 -17.31 7.37
N ASP A 30 -5.93 -17.80 7.32
CA ASP A 30 -4.80 -17.04 6.81
C ASP A 30 -5.01 -16.72 5.33
N THR A 31 -4.90 -15.45 4.97
CA THR A 31 -5.18 -14.93 3.61
C THR A 31 -4.32 -15.61 2.56
N ILE A 32 -3.02 -15.73 2.80
CA ILE A 32 -2.09 -16.30 1.83
C ILE A 32 -2.36 -17.78 1.62
N LYS A 33 -2.59 -18.52 2.71
CA LYS A 33 -2.90 -19.95 2.64
C LYS A 33 -4.24 -20.22 1.95
N ILE A 34 -5.23 -19.36 2.14
CA ILE A 34 -6.51 -19.44 1.41
C ILE A 34 -6.29 -19.20 -0.08
N ILE A 35 -5.51 -18.20 -0.47
CA ILE A 35 -5.16 -17.95 -1.87
C ILE A 35 -4.47 -19.17 -2.49
N HIS A 36 -3.47 -19.74 -1.81
CA HIS A 36 -2.79 -20.96 -2.28
C HIS A 36 -3.75 -22.15 -2.44
N LYS A 37 -4.70 -22.34 -1.51
CA LYS A 37 -5.73 -23.39 -1.64
C LYS A 37 -6.66 -23.17 -2.84
N LEU A 38 -7.00 -21.91 -3.14
CA LEU A 38 -7.82 -21.58 -4.30
C LEU A 38 -7.07 -21.87 -5.60
N VAL A 39 -5.82 -21.44 -5.70
CA VAL A 39 -4.95 -21.72 -6.85
C VAL A 39 -4.79 -23.24 -7.05
N ALA A 40 -4.52 -24.01 -5.99
CA ALA A 40 -4.38 -25.47 -6.05
C ALA A 40 -5.68 -26.20 -6.46
N LYS A 41 -6.82 -25.50 -6.48
CA LYS A 41 -8.14 -26.02 -6.92
C LYS A 41 -8.63 -25.33 -8.20
N ASP A 42 -7.74 -24.70 -8.95
CA ASP A 42 -8.03 -23.97 -10.20
C ASP A 42 -9.12 -22.88 -10.05
N LYS A 43 -9.30 -22.35 -8.83
CA LYS A 43 -10.24 -21.25 -8.55
C LYS A 43 -9.54 -19.89 -8.66
N PHE A 44 -8.93 -19.65 -9.82
CA PHE A 44 -8.11 -18.46 -10.07
C PHE A 44 -8.90 -17.17 -9.92
N ASP A 45 -10.16 -17.12 -10.37
CA ASP A 45 -11.02 -15.94 -10.26
C ASP A 45 -11.25 -15.54 -8.80
N TRP A 46 -11.48 -16.53 -7.92
CA TRP A 46 -11.65 -16.26 -6.49
C TRP A 46 -10.35 -15.86 -5.81
N ALA A 47 -9.23 -16.48 -6.19
CA ALA A 47 -7.90 -16.10 -5.71
C ALA A 47 -7.59 -14.64 -6.09
N ASN A 48 -7.78 -14.29 -7.37
CA ASN A 48 -7.60 -12.94 -7.89
C ASN A 48 -8.53 -11.92 -7.22
N TRP A 49 -9.80 -12.30 -6.98
CA TRP A 49 -10.76 -11.47 -6.29
C TRP A 49 -10.29 -11.13 -4.86
N ILE A 50 -9.76 -12.12 -4.09
CA ILE A 50 -9.21 -11.90 -2.75
C ILE A 50 -7.98 -11.01 -2.83
N ILE A 51 -7.05 -11.26 -3.75
CA ILE A 51 -5.82 -10.48 -3.93
C ILE A 51 -6.19 -9.01 -4.12
N THR A 52 -7.00 -8.70 -5.12
CA THR A 52 -7.32 -7.32 -5.51
C THR A 52 -8.07 -6.53 -4.42
N ARG A 53 -8.81 -7.18 -3.55
CA ARG A 53 -9.48 -6.52 -2.43
C ARG A 53 -8.60 -6.30 -1.20
N ASN A 54 -7.48 -6.99 -1.12
CA ASN A 54 -6.50 -6.83 -0.05
C ASN A 54 -5.36 -5.87 -0.40
N LEU A 55 -5.27 -5.45 -1.64
CA LEU A 55 -4.25 -4.52 -2.12
C LEU A 55 -4.75 -3.07 -2.02
N THR A 56 -3.83 -2.15 -1.76
CA THR A 56 -4.08 -0.71 -1.93
C THR A 56 -4.26 -0.38 -3.41
N GLN A 57 -4.74 0.83 -3.72
CA GLN A 57 -4.87 1.29 -5.10
C GLN A 57 -3.55 1.20 -5.88
N ILE A 58 -2.45 1.66 -5.30
CA ILE A 58 -1.12 1.58 -5.91
C ILE A 58 -0.70 0.13 -6.17
N GLN A 59 -0.86 -0.74 -5.17
CA GLN A 59 -0.54 -2.15 -5.32
C GLN A 59 -1.42 -2.85 -6.37
N ASN A 60 -2.69 -2.47 -6.50
CA ASN A 60 -3.56 -2.99 -7.56
C ASN A 60 -3.07 -2.57 -8.95
N VAL A 61 -2.58 -1.34 -9.13
CA VAL A 61 -1.99 -0.90 -10.39
C VAL A 61 -0.69 -1.66 -10.68
N GLN A 62 0.17 -1.85 -9.68
CA GLN A 62 1.39 -2.67 -9.80
C GLN A 62 1.06 -4.11 -10.21
N TYR A 63 0.10 -4.73 -9.55
CA TYR A 63 -0.36 -6.09 -9.86
C TYR A 63 -0.92 -6.20 -11.28
N ALA A 64 -1.74 -5.24 -11.70
CA ALA A 64 -2.31 -5.20 -13.06
C ALA A 64 -1.23 -5.02 -14.12
N VAL A 65 -0.24 -4.14 -13.91
CA VAL A 65 0.90 -3.95 -14.81
C VAL A 65 1.71 -5.24 -14.92
N PHE A 66 2.08 -5.85 -13.80
CA PHE A 66 2.81 -7.11 -13.76
C PHE A 66 2.08 -8.22 -14.53
N SER A 67 0.78 -8.41 -14.27
CA SER A 67 -0.02 -9.44 -14.93
C SER A 67 -0.15 -9.20 -16.44
N ALA A 68 -0.32 -7.93 -16.85
CA ALA A 68 -0.42 -7.57 -18.27
C ALA A 68 0.91 -7.80 -19.02
N GLU A 69 2.04 -7.52 -18.39
CA GLU A 69 3.37 -7.73 -18.98
C GLU A 69 3.66 -9.21 -19.20
N LEU A 70 3.25 -10.09 -18.27
CA LEU A 70 3.45 -11.53 -18.43
C LEU A 70 2.80 -12.10 -19.70
N VAL A 71 1.68 -11.54 -20.14
CA VAL A 71 0.91 -12.04 -21.30
C VAL A 71 1.00 -11.15 -22.54
N LEU A 72 1.68 -10.00 -22.44
CA LEU A 72 1.77 -9.03 -23.56
C LEU A 72 2.40 -9.66 -24.81
N HIS A 73 3.42 -10.49 -24.65
CA HIS A 73 4.09 -11.16 -25.76
C HIS A 73 3.12 -12.07 -26.54
N ILE A 74 2.26 -12.82 -25.84
CA ILE A 74 1.24 -13.67 -26.47
C ILE A 74 0.30 -12.83 -27.34
N TYR A 75 -0.18 -11.69 -26.80
CA TYR A 75 -1.06 -10.80 -27.55
C TYR A 75 -0.36 -10.22 -28.79
N THR A 76 0.90 -9.81 -28.67
CA THR A 76 1.64 -9.16 -29.78
C THR A 76 2.01 -10.13 -30.89
N GLU A 77 2.14 -11.42 -30.63
CA GLU A 77 2.32 -12.46 -31.67
C GLU A 77 1.12 -12.47 -32.65
N TYR A 78 -0.11 -12.35 -32.15
CA TYR A 78 -1.32 -12.40 -32.96
C TYR A 78 -1.77 -11.02 -33.45
N ASN A 79 -1.34 -9.93 -32.78
CA ASN A 79 -1.79 -8.57 -33.03
C ASN A 79 -0.61 -7.58 -33.09
N SER A 80 0.38 -7.85 -33.95
CA SER A 80 1.64 -7.10 -34.01
C SER A 80 1.49 -5.59 -34.24
N ASN A 81 0.43 -5.16 -34.91
CA ASN A 81 0.16 -3.76 -35.23
C ASN A 81 -0.61 -3.01 -34.11
N ASP A 82 -1.20 -3.73 -33.16
CA ASP A 82 -1.94 -3.10 -32.05
C ASP A 82 -1.02 -2.73 -30.90
N LYS A 83 -0.69 -1.45 -30.79
CA LYS A 83 0.15 -0.89 -29.71
C LYS A 83 -0.64 -0.39 -28.50
N ARG A 84 -1.97 -0.54 -28.48
CA ARG A 84 -2.82 -0.05 -27.37
C ARG A 84 -2.47 -0.68 -26.03
N PRO A 85 -2.28 -2.02 -25.91
CA PRO A 85 -1.91 -2.64 -24.62
C PRO A 85 -0.55 -2.15 -24.11
N ALA A 86 0.47 -2.10 -24.95
CA ALA A 86 1.79 -1.62 -24.57
C ALA A 86 1.76 -0.16 -24.10
N ARG A 87 0.98 0.71 -24.79
CA ARG A 87 0.79 2.10 -24.38
C ARG A 87 0.03 2.23 -23.06
N ALA A 88 -0.95 1.37 -22.79
CA ALA A 88 -1.67 1.35 -21.51
C ALA A 88 -0.73 0.99 -20.36
N ILE A 89 0.10 -0.05 -20.52
CA ILE A 89 1.12 -0.44 -19.55
C ILE A 89 2.11 0.71 -19.30
N THR A 90 2.60 1.37 -20.35
CA THR A 90 3.51 2.51 -20.22
C THR A 90 2.89 3.66 -19.43
N LYS A 91 1.60 3.97 -19.65
CA LYS A 91 0.88 5.01 -18.88
C LYS A 91 0.72 4.61 -17.42
N ALA A 92 0.39 3.35 -17.13
CA ALA A 92 0.27 2.85 -15.77
C ALA A 92 1.61 2.91 -15.02
N LYS A 93 2.73 2.56 -15.67
CA LYS A 93 4.09 2.70 -15.10
C LYS A 93 4.44 4.16 -14.78
N LYS A 94 4.08 5.11 -15.64
CA LYS A 94 4.27 6.55 -15.36
C LYS A 94 3.46 7.01 -14.15
N TYR A 95 2.23 6.52 -14.01
CA TYR A 95 1.41 6.81 -12.83
C TYR A 95 2.07 6.28 -11.55
N LEU A 96 2.59 5.04 -11.56
CA LEU A 96 3.30 4.47 -10.41
C LEU A 96 4.53 5.27 -10.04
N ALA A 97 5.36 5.66 -11.01
CA ALA A 97 6.55 6.47 -10.76
C ALA A 97 6.20 7.85 -10.16
N ALA A 98 5.11 8.48 -10.61
CA ALA A 98 4.63 9.74 -10.03
C ALA A 98 4.10 9.56 -8.60
N ALA A 99 3.43 8.45 -8.30
CA ALA A 99 2.96 8.13 -6.96
C ALA A 99 4.12 7.89 -5.99
N ASP A 100 5.15 7.18 -6.41
CA ASP A 100 6.37 6.95 -5.62
C ASP A 100 7.11 8.26 -5.33
N ALA A 101 7.21 9.17 -6.32
CA ALA A 101 7.82 10.48 -6.14
C ALA A 101 7.01 11.35 -5.16
N ALA A 102 5.68 11.34 -5.25
CA ALA A 102 4.81 12.06 -4.32
C ALA A 102 4.93 11.54 -2.89
N TYR A 103 5.03 10.22 -2.71
CA TYR A 103 5.26 9.59 -1.42
C TYR A 103 6.60 10.01 -0.82
N ALA A 104 7.69 9.96 -1.59
CA ALA A 104 9.01 10.40 -1.15
C ALA A 104 9.03 11.89 -0.76
N ALA A 105 8.35 12.74 -1.52
CA ALA A 105 8.24 14.17 -1.19
C ALA A 105 7.46 14.40 0.12
N ALA A 106 6.39 13.64 0.37
CA ALA A 106 5.63 13.74 1.62
C ALA A 106 6.46 13.33 2.83
N TYR A 107 7.30 12.30 2.71
CA TYR A 107 8.25 11.90 3.76
C TYR A 107 9.27 12.97 4.05
N ALA A 108 9.88 13.54 3.02
CA ALA A 108 10.87 14.62 3.18
C ALA A 108 10.28 15.85 3.89
N VAL A 109 9.03 16.20 3.61
CA VAL A 109 8.32 17.29 4.30
C VAL A 109 8.06 16.94 5.77
N ALA A 110 7.67 15.71 6.06
CA ALA A 110 7.44 15.26 7.44
C ALA A 110 8.71 15.25 8.27
N ASP A 111 9.85 14.79 7.71
CA ASP A 111 11.14 14.81 8.36
C ASP A 111 11.60 16.25 8.64
N ALA A 112 11.48 17.16 7.66
CA ALA A 112 11.84 18.57 7.83
C ALA A 112 10.97 19.25 8.90
N ALA A 113 9.68 18.88 9.01
CA ALA A 113 8.80 19.41 10.04
C ALA A 113 9.18 18.90 11.44
N ALA A 114 9.58 17.63 11.56
CA ALA A 114 10.07 17.06 12.82
C ALA A 114 11.37 17.71 13.28
N ASP A 115 12.33 17.93 12.37
CA ASP A 115 13.59 18.62 12.65
C ASP A 115 13.35 20.07 13.12
N ALA A 116 12.44 20.80 12.46
CA ALA A 116 12.08 22.16 12.84
C ALA A 116 11.43 22.21 14.24
N ALA A 117 10.57 21.25 14.57
CA ALA A 117 9.95 21.13 15.90
C ALA A 117 10.99 20.84 16.99
N ALA A 118 11.95 19.95 16.72
CA ALA A 118 13.03 19.65 17.64
C ALA A 118 13.94 20.88 17.88
N ALA A 119 14.27 21.63 16.82
CA ALA A 119 15.05 22.86 16.94
C ALA A 119 14.31 23.95 17.74
N ALA A 120 13.00 24.09 17.56
CA ALA A 120 12.18 25.01 18.33
C ALA A 120 12.11 24.65 19.82
N ALA A 121 12.00 23.35 20.14
CA ALA A 121 12.03 22.88 21.53
C ALA A 121 13.38 23.16 22.19
N ALA A 122 14.49 22.88 21.51
CA ALA A 122 15.83 23.18 22.03
C ALA A 122 16.08 24.71 22.26
N ALA A 123 15.52 25.56 21.40
CA ALA A 123 15.59 27.01 21.60
C ALA A 123 14.78 27.47 22.83
N ALA A 124 13.59 26.89 23.06
CA ALA A 124 12.78 27.19 24.24
C ALA A 124 13.45 26.77 25.55
N ASP A 125 14.13 25.62 25.57
CA ASP A 125 14.91 25.15 26.72
C ASP A 125 16.07 26.09 27.00
N ALA A 126 16.79 26.58 25.98
CA ALA A 126 17.89 27.53 26.13
C ALA A 126 17.43 28.88 26.71
N ASP A 127 16.26 29.38 26.29
CA ASP A 127 15.66 30.60 26.84
C ASP A 127 15.30 30.44 28.33
N ALA A 128 14.73 29.28 28.71
CA ALA A 128 14.40 28.97 30.11
C ALA A 128 15.64 28.92 30.99
N ASP A 129 16.73 28.30 30.52
CA ASP A 129 18.01 28.27 31.22
C ASP A 129 18.62 29.67 31.41
N ALA A 130 18.47 30.54 30.42
CA ALA A 130 18.93 31.94 30.48
C ALA A 130 18.15 32.76 31.53
N ASP A 131 16.82 32.59 31.60
CA ASP A 131 15.97 33.23 32.62
C ASP A 131 16.29 32.76 34.02
N ASP A 132 16.55 31.46 34.24
CA ASP A 132 17.00 30.94 35.54
C ASP A 132 18.35 31.49 35.95
N ALA A 133 19.28 31.65 35.04
CA ALA A 133 20.60 32.24 35.31
C ALA A 133 20.49 33.71 35.77
N VAL A 134 19.58 34.48 35.15
CA VAL A 134 19.31 35.89 35.54
C VAL A 134 18.69 35.92 36.94
N VAL A 135 17.76 35.07 37.29
CA VAL A 135 17.12 34.96 38.61
C VAL A 135 18.16 34.62 39.68
N VAL A 136 19.08 33.67 39.42
CA VAL A 136 20.18 33.33 40.34
C VAL A 136 21.13 34.46 40.53
N TRP A 137 21.45 35.24 39.50
CA TRP A 137 22.35 36.43 39.61
C TRP A 137 21.70 37.51 40.47
N LEU A 138 20.42 37.81 40.30
CA LEU A 138 19.69 38.83 41.06
C LEU A 138 19.52 38.46 42.58
N ARG A 139 19.67 37.22 42.96
CA ARG A 139 19.58 36.76 44.36
C ARG A 139 20.89 36.80 45.12
N LYS A 140 22.00 37.17 44.47
CA LYS A 140 23.36 37.23 45.07
C LYS A 140 23.73 38.61 45.66
N ASP A 141 22.91 39.65 45.47
CA ASP A 141 23.02 40.97 46.09
C ASP A 141 22.08 41.09 47.30
#